data_432d5925ba7bf76f328dbd62380ab549
#
_entry.id   432d5925ba7bf76f328dbd62380ab549
#
_cell.length_a   1.000
_cell.length_b   1.000
_cell.length_c   1.000
_cell.angle_alpha   90.00
_cell.angle_beta   90.00
_cell.angle_gamma   90.00
#
_symmetry.space_group_name_H-M   'P 1'
#
loop_
_entity.id
_entity.type
_entity.pdbx_description
1 polymer ?
#
loop_
_entity_poly.entity_id
_entity_poly.type
_entity_poly.pdbx_seq_one_letter_code
_entity_poly.pdbx_strand_id
1 'polypeptide(L)'
;MSAPVDLSTTLGNAWFPSPVFTASGCASSGKELAQFFPLKDIGAVVTKSVMNKPRHGRPTPRMAETPSGMLNSIGLQGPGIDAFLANDVPWLLAQGSRVIVSIAGETADEYAVLARKIRSTSGISAVEVNISCPNVENRGLVFATDCDTAARVVEGVRKVIGGEIPILAKLTPDVTNIADVARAVADAGAG
;
A
#
# COMPACT_ATOMS: atom_id res chain seq x y z
N MET A 1 30.71 5.96 -25.69
CA MET A 1 29.39 5.54 -25.13
C MET A 1 29.46 5.80 -23.64
N SER A 2 28.55 6.59 -23.06
CA SER A 2 28.48 6.79 -21.61
C SER A 2 28.11 5.45 -20.94
N ALA A 3 28.66 5.18 -19.77
CA ALA A 3 28.26 4.02 -18.97
C ALA A 3 26.74 4.11 -18.67
N PRO A 4 26.02 2.97 -18.61
CA PRO A 4 24.61 2.97 -18.23
C PRO A 4 24.48 3.53 -16.81
N VAL A 5 23.48 4.39 -16.61
CA VAL A 5 23.18 4.94 -15.29
C VAL A 5 22.53 3.83 -14.45
N ASP A 6 23.08 3.58 -13.27
CA ASP A 6 22.45 2.69 -12.28
C ASP A 6 21.30 3.44 -11.60
N LEU A 7 20.08 2.92 -11.76
CA LEU A 7 18.86 3.47 -11.17
C LEU A 7 18.42 2.68 -9.93
N SER A 8 19.18 1.66 -9.52
CA SER A 8 18.79 0.83 -8.38
C SER A 8 18.73 1.65 -7.07
N THR A 9 17.85 1.25 -6.18
CA THR A 9 17.67 1.87 -4.87
C THR A 9 17.28 0.83 -3.82
N THR A 10 17.32 1.25 -2.55
CA THR A 10 16.88 0.41 -1.43
C THR A 10 15.89 1.17 -0.55
N LEU A 11 14.92 0.45 0.01
CA LEU A 11 14.07 0.89 1.11
C LEU A 11 14.26 -0.08 2.27
N GLY A 12 14.84 0.39 3.38
CA GLY A 12 15.29 -0.51 4.43
C GLY A 12 16.26 -1.55 3.85
N ASN A 13 15.96 -2.83 4.00
CA ASN A 13 16.72 -3.96 3.48
C ASN A 13 16.24 -4.49 2.12
N ALA A 14 15.17 -3.94 1.54
CA ALA A 14 14.66 -4.35 0.24
C ALA A 14 15.32 -3.57 -0.89
N TRP A 15 15.82 -4.31 -1.90
CA TRP A 15 16.40 -3.75 -3.11
C TRP A 15 15.35 -3.63 -4.23
N PHE A 16 15.45 -2.54 -5.01
CA PHE A 16 14.58 -2.24 -6.15
C PHE A 16 15.42 -1.82 -7.36
N PRO A 17 15.05 -2.26 -8.59
CA PRO A 17 15.82 -1.95 -9.80
C PRO A 17 15.72 -0.48 -10.24
N SER A 18 14.77 0.28 -9.70
CA SER A 18 14.53 1.69 -10.05
C SER A 18 13.82 2.38 -8.88
N PRO A 19 13.95 3.71 -8.72
CA PRO A 19 13.22 4.47 -7.70
C PRO A 19 11.77 4.80 -8.07
N VAL A 20 11.30 4.38 -9.25
CA VAL A 20 9.95 4.66 -9.73
C VAL A 20 9.00 3.54 -9.35
N PHE A 21 8.02 3.85 -8.51
CA PHE A 21 6.97 2.91 -8.07
C PHE A 21 5.61 3.41 -8.52
N THR A 22 4.65 2.49 -8.72
CA THR A 22 3.25 2.90 -8.85
C THR A 22 2.73 3.39 -7.50
N ALA A 23 1.68 4.21 -7.52
CA ALA A 23 0.96 4.55 -6.28
C ALA A 23 -0.21 3.59 -6.08
N SER A 24 -0.52 3.23 -4.81
CA SER A 24 -1.66 2.38 -4.52
C SER A 24 -2.97 3.01 -5.00
N GLY A 25 -3.80 2.22 -5.68
CA GLY A 25 -5.05 2.67 -6.30
C GLY A 25 -4.94 3.17 -7.74
N CYS A 26 -3.72 3.39 -8.26
CA CYS A 26 -3.52 3.88 -9.63
C CYS A 26 -3.35 2.76 -10.66
N ALA A 27 -2.73 1.65 -10.28
CA ALA A 27 -2.40 0.54 -11.18
C ALA A 27 -3.08 -0.78 -10.78
N SER A 28 -4.06 -0.77 -9.88
CA SER A 28 -4.72 -1.97 -9.35
C SER A 28 -3.69 -3.02 -8.91
N SER A 29 -3.73 -4.23 -9.51
CA SER A 29 -2.69 -5.27 -9.37
C SER A 29 -1.73 -5.32 -10.57
N GLY A 30 -1.64 -4.25 -11.37
CA GLY A 30 -0.69 -4.12 -12.47
C GLY A 30 -1.09 -4.78 -13.78
N LYS A 31 -2.21 -5.52 -13.85
CA LYS A 31 -2.61 -6.28 -15.05
C LYS A 31 -2.86 -5.39 -16.27
N GLU A 32 -3.54 -4.28 -16.07
CA GLU A 32 -3.80 -3.29 -17.12
C GLU A 32 -2.50 -2.59 -17.54
N LEU A 33 -1.65 -2.26 -16.57
CA LEU A 33 -0.37 -1.59 -16.81
C LEU A 33 0.60 -2.47 -17.60
N ALA A 34 0.61 -3.77 -17.37
CA ALA A 34 1.45 -4.74 -18.07
C ALA A 34 1.19 -4.83 -19.58
N GLN A 35 0.08 -4.28 -20.07
CA GLN A 35 -0.22 -4.20 -21.50
C GLN A 35 0.62 -3.10 -22.22
N PHE A 36 1.20 -2.16 -21.47
CA PHE A 36 1.95 -1.05 -22.03
C PHE A 36 3.46 -1.22 -21.95
N PHE A 37 3.95 -1.90 -20.89
CA PHE A 37 5.38 -2.20 -20.68
C PHE A 37 5.58 -3.33 -19.68
N PRO A 38 6.77 -4.00 -19.69
CA PRO A 38 7.09 -5.02 -18.72
C PRO A 38 7.17 -4.45 -17.29
N LEU A 39 6.44 -5.01 -16.33
CA LEU A 39 6.42 -4.50 -14.95
C LEU A 39 7.76 -4.58 -14.21
N LYS A 40 8.69 -5.43 -14.68
CA LYS A 40 10.08 -5.51 -14.19
C LYS A 40 10.91 -4.26 -14.48
N ASP A 41 10.48 -3.40 -15.41
CA ASP A 41 11.22 -2.21 -15.84
C ASP A 41 11.01 -1.01 -14.90
N ILE A 42 10.04 -1.11 -13.97
CA ILE A 42 9.86 -0.15 -12.87
C ILE A 42 10.35 -0.73 -11.56
N GLY A 43 10.54 0.13 -10.55
CA GLY A 43 11.04 -0.28 -9.24
C GLY A 43 10.13 -1.27 -8.53
N ALA A 44 8.83 -0.96 -8.44
CA ALA A 44 7.84 -1.85 -7.87
C ALA A 44 6.41 -1.50 -8.31
N VAL A 45 5.54 -2.49 -8.23
CA VAL A 45 4.09 -2.26 -8.23
C VAL A 45 3.62 -2.17 -6.77
N VAL A 46 3.15 -0.96 -6.39
CA VAL A 46 2.37 -0.78 -5.16
C VAL A 46 0.92 -1.09 -5.49
N THR A 47 0.38 -2.13 -4.89
CA THR A 47 -0.93 -2.66 -5.26
C THR A 47 -2.08 -1.78 -4.75
N LYS A 48 -3.27 -1.96 -5.29
CA LYS A 48 -4.49 -1.44 -4.66
C LYS A 48 -4.58 -1.94 -3.22
N SER A 49 -4.95 -1.04 -2.29
CA SER A 49 -5.09 -1.43 -0.89
C SER A 49 -6.07 -2.59 -0.73
N VAL A 50 -5.62 -3.67 -0.10
CA VAL A 50 -6.38 -4.90 0.11
C VAL A 50 -6.89 -4.92 1.54
N MET A 51 -8.15 -5.32 1.71
CA MET A 51 -8.79 -5.52 3.00
C MET A 51 -8.91 -7.02 3.33
N ASN A 52 -9.23 -7.32 4.59
CA ASN A 52 -9.36 -8.70 5.04
C ASN A 52 -10.45 -9.47 4.27
N LYS A 53 -11.59 -8.83 4.03
CA LYS A 53 -12.73 -9.42 3.30
C LYS A 53 -12.90 -8.79 1.92
N PRO A 54 -13.52 -9.50 0.94
CA PRO A 54 -13.92 -8.92 -0.33
C PRO A 54 -14.84 -7.70 -0.14
N ARG A 55 -14.65 -6.67 -0.99
CA ARG A 55 -15.52 -5.48 -1.04
C ARG A 55 -15.90 -5.17 -2.47
N HIS A 56 -17.20 -4.94 -2.70
CA HIS A 56 -17.70 -4.53 -4.00
C HIS A 56 -17.42 -3.05 -4.31
N GLY A 57 -17.08 -2.26 -3.28
CA GLY A 57 -16.96 -0.81 -3.39
C GLY A 57 -18.33 -0.11 -3.44
N ARG A 58 -18.32 1.16 -3.85
CA ARG A 58 -19.55 1.93 -4.02
C ARG A 58 -20.24 1.63 -5.35
N PRO A 59 -21.57 1.77 -5.44
CA PRO A 59 -22.26 1.68 -6.73
C PRO A 59 -21.84 2.82 -7.68
N THR A 60 -22.01 2.60 -8.97
CA THR A 60 -21.79 3.64 -10.01
C THR A 60 -22.99 4.60 -10.08
N PRO A 61 -22.75 5.90 -10.47
CA PRO A 61 -21.47 6.51 -10.83
C PRO A 61 -20.61 6.80 -9.60
N ARG A 62 -19.31 6.52 -9.67
CA ARG A 62 -18.37 6.69 -8.56
C ARG A 62 -17.09 7.46 -8.93
N MET A 63 -17.09 8.04 -10.12
CA MET A 63 -16.09 8.98 -10.61
C MET A 63 -16.77 10.11 -11.33
N ALA A 64 -16.24 11.33 -11.18
CA ALA A 64 -16.71 12.52 -11.86
C ALA A 64 -15.54 13.43 -12.20
N GLU A 65 -15.49 13.92 -13.43
CA GLU A 65 -14.53 14.93 -13.84
C GLU A 65 -14.89 16.31 -13.27
N THR A 66 -13.86 17.09 -13.00
CA THR A 66 -13.95 18.50 -12.62
C THR A 66 -13.11 19.33 -13.59
N PRO A 67 -13.25 20.67 -13.66
CA PRO A 67 -12.47 21.49 -14.59
C PRO A 67 -10.95 21.32 -14.48
N SER A 68 -10.43 20.91 -13.33
CA SER A 68 -8.99 20.78 -13.06
C SER A 68 -8.58 19.44 -12.43
N GLY A 69 -9.42 18.43 -12.47
CA GLY A 69 -9.13 17.14 -11.86
C GLY A 69 -10.30 16.18 -11.90
N MET A 70 -10.34 15.28 -10.91
CA MET A 70 -11.32 14.21 -10.83
C MET A 70 -11.69 13.94 -9.38
N LEU A 71 -12.97 13.76 -9.10
CA LEU A 71 -13.49 13.24 -7.85
C LEU A 71 -13.75 11.74 -7.98
N ASN A 72 -13.47 10.98 -6.93
CA ASN A 72 -13.82 9.57 -6.89
C ASN A 72 -14.36 9.14 -5.53
N SER A 73 -15.17 8.09 -5.55
CA SER A 73 -15.70 7.41 -4.37
C SER A 73 -15.73 5.91 -4.64
N ILE A 74 -14.56 5.30 -4.84
CA ILE A 74 -14.43 3.89 -5.24
C ILE A 74 -14.86 2.94 -4.11
N GLY A 75 -14.56 3.26 -2.85
CA GLY A 75 -14.97 2.48 -1.68
C GLY A 75 -14.12 1.23 -1.43
N LEU A 76 -12.82 1.29 -1.71
CA LEU A 76 -11.84 0.21 -1.45
C LEU A 76 -12.28 -1.14 -2.06
N GLN A 77 -12.79 -1.12 -3.29
CA GLN A 77 -13.12 -2.34 -4.02
C GLN A 77 -11.93 -3.28 -4.10
N GLY A 78 -12.15 -4.57 -3.82
CA GLY A 78 -11.09 -5.58 -3.90
C GLY A 78 -11.56 -6.98 -3.56
N PRO A 79 -10.74 -8.00 -3.90
CA PRO A 79 -11.07 -9.42 -3.78
C PRO A 79 -10.97 -9.96 -2.34
N GLY A 80 -10.44 -9.16 -1.41
CA GLY A 80 -10.00 -9.64 -0.09
C GLY A 80 -8.60 -10.24 -0.12
N ILE A 81 -7.95 -10.26 1.05
CA ILE A 81 -6.54 -10.65 1.16
C ILE A 81 -6.25 -12.08 0.68
N ASP A 82 -7.13 -13.03 0.99
CA ASP A 82 -6.87 -14.44 0.66
C ASP A 82 -6.85 -14.68 -0.85
N ALA A 83 -7.85 -14.17 -1.58
CA ALA A 83 -7.89 -14.26 -3.02
C ALA A 83 -6.76 -13.46 -3.70
N PHE A 84 -6.42 -12.29 -3.14
CA PHE A 84 -5.32 -11.48 -3.64
C PHE A 84 -3.96 -12.19 -3.50
N LEU A 85 -3.66 -12.78 -2.34
CA LEU A 85 -2.42 -13.53 -2.12
C LEU A 85 -2.34 -14.80 -2.97
N ALA A 86 -3.48 -15.44 -3.22
CA ALA A 86 -3.54 -16.66 -4.04
C ALA A 86 -3.41 -16.39 -5.54
N ASN A 87 -3.85 -15.24 -6.06
CA ASN A 87 -3.95 -15.01 -7.50
C ASN A 87 -3.08 -13.85 -7.99
N ASP A 88 -3.15 -12.66 -7.32
CA ASP A 88 -2.52 -11.46 -7.83
C ASP A 88 -1.01 -11.42 -7.51
N VAL A 89 -0.62 -11.83 -6.30
CA VAL A 89 0.81 -11.86 -5.91
C VAL A 89 1.60 -12.83 -6.79
N PRO A 90 1.21 -14.11 -6.99
CA PRO A 90 1.93 -15.01 -7.89
C PRO A 90 2.01 -14.50 -9.31
N TRP A 91 0.93 -13.87 -9.81
CA TRP A 91 0.93 -13.28 -11.14
C TRP A 91 1.95 -12.14 -11.27
N LEU A 92 1.98 -11.20 -10.29
CA LEU A 92 2.96 -10.11 -10.26
C LEU A 92 4.40 -10.62 -10.22
N LEU A 93 4.67 -11.62 -9.39
CA LEU A 93 5.99 -12.26 -9.29
C LEU A 93 6.40 -12.92 -10.62
N ALA A 94 5.45 -13.57 -11.31
CA ALA A 94 5.69 -14.15 -12.63
C ALA A 94 6.00 -13.10 -13.71
N GLN A 95 5.55 -11.83 -13.54
CA GLN A 95 5.95 -10.71 -14.38
C GLN A 95 7.36 -10.15 -14.05
N GLY A 96 8.05 -10.70 -13.06
CA GLY A 96 9.34 -10.21 -12.57
C GLY A 96 9.24 -8.91 -11.78
N SER A 97 8.04 -8.49 -11.39
CA SER A 97 7.81 -7.27 -10.62
C SER A 97 8.25 -7.42 -9.17
N ARG A 98 8.80 -6.35 -8.57
CA ARG A 98 8.83 -6.19 -7.13
C ARG A 98 7.43 -5.80 -6.64
N VAL A 99 6.99 -6.41 -5.55
CA VAL A 99 5.61 -6.27 -5.07
C VAL A 99 5.60 -5.58 -3.71
N ILE A 100 4.96 -4.41 -3.65
CA ILE A 100 4.64 -3.73 -2.40
C ILE A 100 3.15 -3.88 -2.16
N VAL A 101 2.76 -4.63 -1.14
CA VAL A 101 1.35 -4.88 -0.84
C VAL A 101 0.80 -3.75 0.02
N SER A 102 -0.15 -2.98 -0.53
CA SER A 102 -0.88 -1.99 0.24
C SER A 102 -2.04 -2.66 0.99
N ILE A 103 -2.15 -2.41 2.29
CA ILE A 103 -3.21 -2.94 3.16
C ILE A 103 -4.03 -1.82 3.78
N ALA A 104 -5.33 -2.08 3.97
CA ALA A 104 -6.23 -1.21 4.70
C ALA A 104 -7.14 -2.03 5.62
N GLY A 105 -7.37 -1.55 6.82
CA GLY A 105 -8.24 -2.17 7.82
C GLY A 105 -9.19 -1.16 8.45
N GLU A 106 -10.25 -1.63 9.04
CA GLU A 106 -11.23 -0.81 9.77
C GLU A 106 -10.80 -0.59 11.23
N THR A 107 -9.97 -1.50 11.75
CA THR A 107 -9.40 -1.42 13.12
C THR A 107 -7.90 -1.72 13.08
N ALA A 108 -7.15 -1.30 14.10
CA ALA A 108 -5.74 -1.63 14.25
C ALA A 108 -5.49 -3.16 14.25
N ASP A 109 -6.41 -3.94 14.83
CA ASP A 109 -6.31 -5.40 14.85
C ASP A 109 -6.44 -6.02 13.47
N GLU A 110 -7.25 -5.45 12.59
CA GLU A 110 -7.37 -5.92 11.20
C GLU A 110 -6.07 -5.75 10.43
N TYR A 111 -5.33 -4.65 10.64
CA TYR A 111 -4.00 -4.49 10.04
C TYR A 111 -3.03 -5.59 10.51
N ALA A 112 -3.08 -5.96 11.79
CA ALA A 112 -2.26 -7.04 12.32
C ALA A 112 -2.66 -8.41 11.73
N VAL A 113 -3.96 -8.64 11.48
CA VAL A 113 -4.45 -9.85 10.79
C VAL A 113 -3.91 -9.91 9.35
N LEU A 114 -4.00 -8.80 8.60
CA LEU A 114 -3.48 -8.70 7.24
C LEU A 114 -1.97 -8.93 7.21
N ALA A 115 -1.24 -8.32 8.14
CA ALA A 115 0.20 -8.46 8.30
C ALA A 115 0.62 -9.92 8.50
N ARG A 116 -0.12 -10.72 9.30
CA ARG A 116 0.15 -12.15 9.49
C ARG A 116 0.07 -12.94 8.19
N LYS A 117 -0.95 -12.69 7.37
CA LYS A 117 -1.13 -13.35 6.08
C LYS A 117 -0.02 -12.99 5.10
N ILE A 118 0.38 -11.71 5.07
CA ILE A 118 1.50 -11.23 4.24
C ILE A 118 2.81 -11.89 4.66
N ARG A 119 3.12 -11.93 5.96
CA ARG A 119 4.34 -12.54 6.47
C ARG A 119 4.50 -14.01 6.06
N SER A 120 3.37 -14.72 5.92
CA SER A 120 3.35 -16.12 5.48
C SER A 120 3.46 -16.29 3.97
N THR A 121 3.56 -15.18 3.22
CA THR A 121 3.58 -15.18 1.74
C THR A 121 4.97 -14.75 1.26
N SER A 122 5.63 -15.60 0.48
CA SER A 122 6.97 -15.29 -0.06
C SER A 122 6.89 -14.31 -1.24
N GLY A 123 8.00 -13.58 -1.48
CA GLY A 123 8.16 -12.71 -2.64
C GLY A 123 7.63 -11.29 -2.49
N ILE A 124 7.03 -10.94 -1.35
CA ILE A 124 6.60 -9.57 -1.05
C ILE A 124 7.82 -8.76 -0.62
N SER A 125 8.07 -7.63 -1.30
CA SER A 125 9.25 -6.78 -1.10
C SER A 125 9.06 -5.75 0.01
N ALA A 126 7.84 -5.25 0.21
CA ALA A 126 7.48 -4.33 1.29
C ALA A 126 5.97 -4.34 1.54
N VAL A 127 5.55 -3.75 2.65
CA VAL A 127 4.13 -3.55 2.98
C VAL A 127 3.85 -2.05 3.10
N GLU A 128 2.83 -1.57 2.37
CA GLU A 128 2.29 -0.23 2.57
C GLU A 128 1.10 -0.31 3.53
N VAL A 129 1.20 0.38 4.65
CA VAL A 129 0.11 0.55 5.62
C VAL A 129 -0.68 1.79 5.25
N ASN A 130 -1.83 1.60 4.60
CA ASN A 130 -2.69 2.71 4.17
C ASN A 130 -3.58 3.18 5.31
N ILE A 131 -3.09 4.14 6.09
CA ILE A 131 -3.83 4.79 7.18
C ILE A 131 -4.50 6.10 6.74
N SER A 132 -4.39 6.47 5.45
CA SER A 132 -4.90 7.73 4.89
C SER A 132 -6.34 7.66 4.39
N CYS A 133 -6.94 6.48 4.30
CA CYS A 133 -8.32 6.35 3.84
C CYS A 133 -9.31 6.62 4.97
N PRO A 134 -10.38 7.42 4.71
CA PRO A 134 -11.43 7.61 5.68
C PRO A 134 -12.13 6.28 5.95
N ASN A 135 -12.10 5.85 7.20
CA ASN A 135 -12.78 4.65 7.62
C ASN A 135 -14.26 4.95 7.80
N VAL A 136 -15.11 4.27 7.04
CA VAL A 136 -16.55 4.53 6.98
C VAL A 136 -17.25 4.25 8.33
N GLU A 137 -16.72 3.34 9.13
CA GLU A 137 -17.33 2.93 10.39
C GLU A 137 -16.94 3.82 11.59
N ASN A 138 -15.78 4.47 11.54
CA ASN A 138 -15.28 5.28 12.65
C ASN A 138 -15.60 6.79 12.47
N ARG A 139 -16.83 7.13 12.07
CA ARG A 139 -17.32 8.51 11.86
C ARG A 139 -16.44 9.36 10.92
N GLY A 140 -15.75 8.73 9.96
CA GLY A 140 -14.88 9.44 9.00
C GLY A 140 -13.52 9.86 9.57
N LEU A 141 -13.16 9.46 10.80
CA LEU A 141 -11.82 9.70 11.35
C LEU A 141 -10.82 8.81 10.62
N VAL A 142 -9.84 9.44 10.02
CA VAL A 142 -8.71 8.80 9.36
C VAL A 142 -7.66 8.49 10.41
N PHE A 143 -7.14 7.26 10.48
CA PHE A 143 -6.08 6.90 11.43
C PHE A 143 -4.87 7.85 11.35
N ALA A 144 -4.55 8.35 10.15
CA ALA A 144 -3.44 9.26 9.93
C ALA A 144 -3.65 10.69 10.44
N THR A 145 -4.80 11.04 11.02
CA THR A 145 -5.04 12.39 11.57
C THR A 145 -4.63 12.53 13.03
N ASP A 146 -4.34 11.42 13.69
CA ASP A 146 -3.93 11.35 15.10
C ASP A 146 -2.63 10.54 15.23
N CYS A 147 -1.60 11.12 15.86
CA CYS A 147 -0.28 10.52 15.98
C CYS A 147 -0.28 9.19 16.72
N ASP A 148 -1.01 9.10 17.83
CA ASP A 148 -1.03 7.90 18.67
C ASP A 148 -1.77 6.76 17.98
N THR A 149 -2.84 7.08 17.26
CA THR A 149 -3.61 6.11 16.51
C THR A 149 -2.84 5.60 15.31
N ALA A 150 -2.16 6.48 14.58
CA ALA A 150 -1.28 6.13 13.46
C ALA A 150 -0.13 5.22 13.93
N ALA A 151 0.54 5.60 15.02
CA ALA A 151 1.63 4.82 15.61
C ALA A 151 1.17 3.42 16.04
N ARG A 152 0.03 3.30 16.73
CA ARG A 152 -0.52 1.99 17.16
C ARG A 152 -0.78 1.04 15.99
N VAL A 153 -1.28 1.53 14.87
CA VAL A 153 -1.51 0.70 13.68
C VAL A 153 -0.17 0.19 13.15
N VAL A 154 0.81 1.08 12.97
CA VAL A 154 2.14 0.72 12.45
C VAL A 154 2.87 -0.23 13.39
N GLU A 155 2.85 0.04 14.70
CA GLU A 155 3.45 -0.84 15.72
C GLU A 155 2.82 -2.24 15.71
N GLY A 156 1.49 -2.32 15.58
CA GLY A 156 0.77 -3.58 15.46
C GLY A 156 1.21 -4.39 14.24
N VAL A 157 1.39 -3.74 13.10
CA VAL A 157 1.93 -4.35 11.88
C VAL A 157 3.39 -4.77 12.08
N ARG A 158 4.24 -3.89 12.63
CA ARG A 158 5.67 -4.16 12.87
C ARG A 158 5.89 -5.36 13.79
N LYS A 159 5.12 -5.48 14.87
CA LYS A 159 5.18 -6.63 15.78
C LYS A 159 4.93 -7.96 15.08
N VAL A 160 4.10 -7.96 14.05
CA VAL A 160 3.74 -9.16 13.28
C VAL A 160 4.74 -9.43 12.15
N ILE A 161 5.07 -8.42 11.35
CA ILE A 161 5.97 -8.53 10.18
C ILE A 161 7.42 -8.82 10.62
N GLY A 162 7.84 -8.27 11.77
CA GLY A 162 9.24 -8.32 12.19
C GLY A 162 10.11 -7.33 11.41
N GLY A 163 11.44 -7.50 11.48
CA GLY A 163 12.41 -6.60 10.82
C GLY A 163 12.71 -6.92 9.36
N GLU A 164 12.21 -8.03 8.82
CA GLU A 164 12.63 -8.54 7.51
C GLU A 164 11.98 -7.82 6.32
N ILE A 165 10.75 -7.35 6.48
CA ILE A 165 9.98 -6.69 5.43
C ILE A 165 9.83 -5.20 5.79
N PRO A 166 10.26 -4.26 4.94
CA PRO A 166 10.05 -2.82 5.15
C PRO A 166 8.56 -2.47 5.23
N ILE A 167 8.23 -1.49 6.08
CA ILE A 167 6.89 -0.95 6.22
C ILE A 167 6.88 0.50 5.79
N LEU A 168 6.05 0.82 4.79
CA LEU A 168 5.75 2.18 4.39
C LEU A 168 4.43 2.61 5.00
N ALA A 169 4.38 3.72 5.71
CA ALA A 169 3.13 4.30 6.20
C ALA A 169 2.65 5.37 5.21
N LYS A 170 1.49 5.13 4.57
CA LYS A 170 0.90 6.14 3.69
C LYS A 170 0.06 7.11 4.49
N LEU A 171 0.55 8.35 4.59
CA LEU A 171 -0.05 9.44 5.35
C LEU A 171 -1.10 10.21 4.54
N THR A 172 -1.86 11.08 5.21
CA THR A 172 -2.75 12.07 4.58
C THR A 172 -2.15 13.48 4.71
N PRO A 173 -2.34 14.36 3.71
CA PRO A 173 -1.99 15.76 3.85
C PRO A 173 -3.00 16.56 4.70
N ASP A 174 -4.18 15.99 5.00
CA ASP A 174 -5.29 16.66 5.70
C ASP A 174 -5.07 16.70 7.23
N VAL A 175 -3.92 17.23 7.64
CA VAL A 175 -3.50 17.37 9.03
C VAL A 175 -2.81 18.72 9.24
N THR A 176 -2.84 19.23 10.46
CA THR A 176 -2.19 20.51 10.79
C THR A 176 -0.66 20.43 10.62
N ASN A 177 -0.06 19.30 11.04
CA ASN A 177 1.39 19.09 10.94
C ASN A 177 1.69 17.62 10.58
N ILE A 178 1.95 17.38 9.30
CA ILE A 178 2.26 16.02 8.81
C ILE A 178 3.59 15.48 9.37
N ALA A 179 4.53 16.36 9.75
CA ALA A 179 5.81 15.95 10.28
C ALA A 179 5.69 15.28 11.65
N ASP A 180 4.70 15.65 12.47
CA ASP A 180 4.45 14.98 13.76
C ASP A 180 3.93 13.57 13.56
N VAL A 181 2.98 13.39 12.65
CA VAL A 181 2.47 12.06 12.29
C VAL A 181 3.59 11.20 11.68
N ALA A 182 4.40 11.78 10.79
CA ALA A 182 5.52 11.07 10.17
C ALA A 182 6.54 10.57 11.20
N ARG A 183 6.90 11.40 12.20
CA ARG A 183 7.77 10.98 13.30
C ARG A 183 7.14 9.86 14.11
N ALA A 184 5.88 10.00 14.50
CA ALA A 184 5.18 9.00 15.29
C ALA A 184 5.15 7.61 14.61
N VAL A 185 4.88 7.56 13.29
CA VAL A 185 4.89 6.29 12.56
C VAL A 185 6.30 5.74 12.31
N ALA A 186 7.31 6.61 12.15
CA ALA A 186 8.71 6.19 12.04
C ALA A 186 9.19 5.57 13.36
N ASP A 187 8.92 6.20 14.50
CA ASP A 187 9.25 5.69 15.83
C ASP A 187 8.53 4.36 16.13
N ALA A 188 7.33 4.17 15.54
CA ALA A 188 6.58 2.92 15.61
C ALA A 188 7.10 1.81 14.67
N GLY A 189 8.10 2.12 13.84
CA GLY A 189 8.80 1.15 13.00
C GLY A 189 8.46 1.20 11.51
N ALA A 190 7.88 2.28 10.99
CA ALA A 190 7.86 2.53 9.55
C ALA A 190 9.27 2.95 9.07
N GLY A 191 9.65 2.52 7.82
CA GLY A 191 10.95 2.84 7.23
C GLY A 191 11.70 1.62 6.72
#